data_e2340ee4df61aabff6b94ad28f12c066
#
_entry.id   e2340ee4df61aabff6b94ad28f12c066
#
_cell.length_a   1.000
_cell.length_b   1.000
_cell.length_c   1.000
_cell.angle_alpha   90.00
_cell.angle_beta   90.00
_cell.angle_gamma   90.00
#
_symmetry.space_group_name_H-M   'P 1'
#
loop_
_entity.id
_entity.type
_entity.pdbx_description
1 polymer ?
#
loop_
_entity_poly.entity_id
_entity_poly.type
_entity_poly.pdbx_seq_one_letter_code
_entity_poly.pdbx_strand_id
1 'polypeptide(L)'
;MRDDPDTKRGRTYLAGVEELGVTCLGCFWHRAFFRWEDDGRPVEMFSDLASQALEAKCVRSAQLAAAVWCAVNAALLFFRAWLDFDAARGFDELYADLIAAGAPSIAEAWAPKIAMYVAFGLLWLGLTVWGVRAAVCTHRKWRRLKNEQLIHE
;
A
#
# COMPACT_ATOMS: atom_id res chain seq x y z
N MET A 1 -7.62 -11.26 -11.78
CA MET A 1 -7.85 -11.50 -13.21
C MET A 1 -7.09 -10.44 -13.97
N ARG A 2 -6.14 -10.81 -14.82
CA ARG A 2 -5.24 -9.87 -15.52
C ARG A 2 -5.78 -9.51 -16.92
N ASP A 3 -6.88 -10.13 -17.31
CA ASP A 3 -7.51 -9.89 -18.59
C ASP A 3 -8.69 -8.95 -18.37
N ASP A 4 -8.62 -7.80 -19.05
CA ASP A 4 -9.68 -6.83 -19.11
C ASP A 4 -10.97 -7.54 -19.56
N PRO A 5 -12.15 -7.37 -18.92
CA PRO A 5 -13.41 -7.98 -19.30
C PRO A 5 -13.78 -7.73 -20.76
N ASP A 6 -13.25 -6.66 -21.37
CA ASP A 6 -13.43 -6.34 -22.78
C ASP A 6 -12.56 -7.16 -23.73
N THR A 7 -11.60 -7.93 -23.23
CA THR A 7 -10.81 -8.84 -24.06
C THR A 7 -11.59 -10.07 -24.44
N LYS A 8 -11.23 -10.71 -25.58
CA LYS A 8 -11.86 -11.95 -26.04
C LYS A 8 -11.83 -13.06 -24.97
N ARG A 9 -10.73 -13.16 -24.18
CA ARG A 9 -10.60 -14.09 -23.05
C ARG A 9 -11.48 -13.72 -21.87
N GLY A 10 -11.58 -12.44 -21.52
CA GLY A 10 -12.46 -11.96 -20.46
C GLY A 10 -13.94 -12.28 -20.77
N ARG A 11 -14.39 -12.04 -21.99
CA ARG A 11 -15.76 -12.37 -22.43
C ARG A 11 -16.05 -13.87 -22.44
N THR A 12 -15.10 -14.70 -22.88
CA THR A 12 -15.26 -16.17 -22.84
C THR A 12 -15.33 -16.67 -21.39
N TYR A 13 -14.56 -16.09 -20.49
CA TYR A 13 -14.63 -16.42 -19.07
C TYR A 13 -15.97 -15.99 -18.45
N LEU A 14 -16.45 -14.78 -18.73
CA LEU A 14 -17.74 -14.29 -18.25
C LEU A 14 -18.90 -15.17 -18.76
N ALA A 15 -18.88 -15.56 -20.03
CA ALA A 15 -19.87 -16.48 -20.58
C ALA A 15 -19.86 -17.85 -19.87
N GLY A 16 -18.68 -18.41 -19.59
CA GLY A 16 -18.57 -19.66 -18.83
C GLY A 16 -19.06 -19.56 -17.39
N VAL A 17 -18.91 -18.38 -16.75
CA VAL A 17 -19.44 -18.13 -15.40
C VAL A 17 -20.95 -17.96 -15.41
N GLU A 18 -21.51 -17.34 -16.45
CA GLU A 18 -22.97 -17.21 -16.65
C GLU A 18 -23.65 -18.56 -16.86
N GLU A 19 -22.99 -19.50 -17.55
CA GLU A 19 -23.48 -20.89 -17.71
C GLU A 19 -23.61 -21.64 -16.37
N LEU A 20 -22.85 -21.19 -15.33
CA LEU A 20 -22.94 -21.72 -13.97
C LEU A 20 -24.05 -21.06 -13.13
N GLY A 21 -24.90 -20.22 -13.72
CA GLY A 21 -25.98 -19.51 -13.04
C GLY A 21 -25.54 -18.29 -12.23
N VAL A 22 -24.34 -17.78 -12.51
CA VAL A 22 -23.76 -16.62 -11.82
C VAL A 22 -23.81 -15.41 -12.72
N THR A 23 -24.53 -14.36 -12.33
CA THR A 23 -24.66 -13.12 -13.10
C THR A 23 -23.54 -12.13 -12.76
N CYS A 24 -22.81 -11.65 -13.75
CA CYS A 24 -21.83 -10.59 -13.56
C CYS A 24 -22.55 -9.25 -13.37
N LEU A 25 -22.40 -8.61 -12.21
CA LEU A 25 -22.98 -7.31 -11.89
C LEU A 25 -22.18 -6.13 -12.45
N GLY A 26 -20.91 -6.37 -12.77
CA GLY A 26 -20.00 -5.36 -13.31
C GLY A 26 -18.57 -5.59 -12.89
N CYS A 27 -17.67 -4.81 -13.50
CA CYS A 27 -16.24 -4.82 -13.18
C CYS A 27 -15.84 -3.43 -12.68
N PHE A 28 -15.10 -3.39 -11.57
CA PHE A 28 -14.51 -2.16 -11.06
C PHE A 28 -13.01 -2.39 -10.80
N TRP A 29 -12.18 -1.62 -11.47
CA TRP A 29 -10.72 -1.77 -11.51
C TRP A 29 -10.34 -3.15 -12.08
N HIS A 30 -9.85 -4.06 -11.29
CA HIS A 30 -9.47 -5.42 -11.69
C HIS A 30 -10.32 -6.48 -10.98
N ARG A 31 -11.51 -6.09 -10.50
CA ARG A 31 -12.43 -6.96 -9.77
C ARG A 31 -13.74 -7.04 -10.50
N ALA A 32 -14.17 -8.26 -10.82
CA ALA A 32 -15.52 -8.54 -11.28
C ALA A 32 -16.39 -8.87 -10.06
N PHE A 33 -17.59 -8.30 -10.01
CA PHE A 33 -18.57 -8.55 -8.98
C PHE A 33 -19.66 -9.46 -9.59
N PHE A 34 -19.95 -10.54 -8.88
CA PHE A 34 -20.90 -11.53 -9.33
C PHE A 34 -22.05 -11.61 -8.32
N ARG A 35 -23.26 -11.78 -8.84
CA ARG A 35 -24.43 -12.12 -8.06
C ARG A 35 -24.74 -13.59 -8.31
N TRP A 36 -25.03 -14.30 -7.27
CA TRP A 36 -25.46 -15.66 -7.30
C TRP A 36 -26.84 -15.78 -6.66
N GLU A 37 -27.70 -16.64 -7.22
CA GLU A 37 -28.92 -17.09 -6.59
C GLU A 37 -28.57 -18.35 -5.76
N ASP A 38 -28.74 -18.24 -4.42
CA ASP A 38 -28.44 -19.34 -3.49
C ASP A 38 -29.43 -20.49 -3.75
N ASP A 39 -29.01 -21.46 -4.53
CA ASP A 39 -29.75 -22.70 -4.79
C ASP A 39 -29.32 -23.84 -3.84
N GLY A 40 -28.58 -23.50 -2.78
CA GLY A 40 -28.08 -24.44 -1.76
C GLY A 40 -26.88 -25.27 -2.20
N ARG A 41 -26.33 -25.04 -3.41
CA ARG A 41 -25.11 -25.71 -3.86
C ARG A 41 -23.88 -24.90 -3.49
N PRO A 42 -22.83 -25.50 -2.94
CA PRO A 42 -21.57 -24.79 -2.70
C PRO A 42 -20.96 -24.39 -4.03
N VAL A 43 -20.81 -23.09 -4.31
CA VAL A 43 -20.08 -22.62 -5.50
C VAL A 43 -18.60 -22.60 -5.17
N GLU A 44 -17.88 -23.53 -5.70
CA GLU A 44 -16.42 -23.50 -5.77
C GLU A 44 -15.95 -22.57 -6.88
N MET A 45 -16.28 -21.26 -6.76
CA MET A 45 -15.94 -20.27 -7.78
C MET A 45 -14.43 -20.03 -7.93
N PHE A 46 -13.61 -20.48 -6.98
CA PHE A 46 -12.15 -20.32 -6.96
C PHE A 46 -11.45 -21.53 -6.34
N SER A 47 -11.75 -22.72 -6.82
CA SER A 47 -10.98 -23.94 -6.48
C SER A 47 -9.59 -23.95 -7.13
N ASP A 48 -9.31 -23.03 -8.07
CA ASP A 48 -8.01 -22.95 -8.72
C ASP A 48 -6.96 -22.28 -7.81
N LEU A 49 -6.16 -23.11 -7.17
CA LEU A 49 -5.02 -22.72 -6.34
C LEU A 49 -4.04 -21.78 -7.09
N ALA A 50 -3.94 -21.94 -8.42
CA ALA A 50 -3.08 -21.11 -9.26
C ALA A 50 -3.56 -19.65 -9.29
N SER A 51 -4.88 -19.43 -9.44
CA SER A 51 -5.48 -18.09 -9.41
C SER A 51 -5.30 -17.41 -8.06
N GLN A 52 -5.50 -18.15 -6.95
CA GLN A 52 -5.28 -17.63 -5.61
C GLN A 52 -3.81 -17.28 -5.35
N ALA A 53 -2.87 -18.10 -5.84
CA ALA A 53 -1.44 -17.84 -5.72
C ALA A 53 -1.03 -16.60 -6.54
N LEU A 54 -1.61 -16.41 -7.74
CA LEU A 54 -1.35 -15.24 -8.57
C LEU A 54 -1.90 -13.96 -7.91
N GLU A 55 -3.11 -14.01 -7.36
CA GLU A 55 -3.69 -12.89 -6.60
C GLU A 55 -2.80 -12.50 -5.41
N ALA A 56 -2.38 -13.47 -4.60
CA ALA A 56 -1.48 -13.23 -3.47
C ALA A 56 -0.15 -12.60 -3.90
N LYS A 57 0.39 -13.00 -5.07
CA LYS A 57 1.59 -12.39 -5.65
C LYS A 57 1.36 -10.92 -6.04
N CYS A 58 0.23 -10.62 -6.69
CA CYS A 58 -0.12 -9.25 -7.10
C CYS A 58 -0.34 -8.34 -5.88
N VAL A 59 -1.10 -8.81 -4.88
CA VAL A 59 -1.34 -8.06 -3.64
C VAL A 59 -0.02 -7.77 -2.91
N ARG A 60 0.88 -8.75 -2.81
CA ARG A 60 2.20 -8.55 -2.21
C ARG A 60 3.02 -7.47 -2.93
N SER A 61 3.05 -7.50 -4.27
CA SER A 61 3.81 -6.50 -5.04
C SER A 61 3.26 -5.09 -4.84
N ALA A 62 1.93 -4.94 -4.78
CA ALA A 62 1.28 -3.66 -4.50
C ALA A 62 1.59 -3.16 -3.08
N GLN A 63 1.57 -4.05 -2.07
CA GLN A 63 1.92 -3.72 -0.68
C GLN A 63 3.37 -3.27 -0.55
N LEU A 64 4.32 -3.94 -1.23
CA LEU A 64 5.72 -3.54 -1.24
C LEU A 64 5.93 -2.19 -1.94
N ALA A 65 5.27 -1.96 -3.08
CA ALA A 65 5.35 -0.67 -3.76
C ALA A 65 4.82 0.47 -2.88
N ALA A 66 3.68 0.25 -2.20
CA ALA A 66 3.13 1.21 -1.25
C ALA A 66 4.08 1.47 -0.06
N ALA A 67 4.69 0.41 0.50
CA ALA A 67 5.66 0.55 1.59
C ALA A 67 6.90 1.35 1.17
N VAL A 68 7.44 1.12 -0.02
CA VAL A 68 8.56 1.90 -0.58
C VAL A 68 8.16 3.36 -0.74
N TRP A 69 6.97 3.63 -1.29
CA TRP A 69 6.46 4.99 -1.41
C TRP A 69 6.35 5.70 -0.06
N CYS A 70 5.81 5.02 0.96
CA CYS A 70 5.71 5.55 2.31
C CYS A 70 7.11 5.83 2.91
N ALA A 71 8.08 4.94 2.69
CA ALA A 71 9.45 5.11 3.17
C ALA A 71 10.13 6.33 2.54
N VAL A 72 9.96 6.55 1.23
CA VAL A 72 10.48 7.73 0.53
C VAL A 72 9.89 9.01 1.10
N ASN A 73 8.56 9.06 1.31
CA ASN A 73 7.92 10.24 1.90
C ASN A 73 8.42 10.51 3.33
N ALA A 74 8.60 9.48 4.16
CA ALA A 74 9.17 9.62 5.50
C ALA A 74 10.59 10.21 5.43
N ALA A 75 11.44 9.68 4.56
CA ALA A 75 12.81 10.17 4.38
C ALA A 75 12.85 11.64 3.94
N LEU A 76 12.01 12.03 2.99
CA LEU A 76 11.92 13.42 2.53
C LEU A 76 11.48 14.38 3.64
N LEU A 77 10.50 13.98 4.47
CA LEU A 77 10.05 14.81 5.59
C LEU A 77 11.12 14.97 6.67
N PHE A 78 11.82 13.89 7.02
CA PHE A 78 12.93 13.98 7.97
C PHE A 78 14.09 14.82 7.41
N PHE A 79 14.43 14.65 6.15
CA PHE A 79 15.44 15.46 5.49
C PHE A 79 15.06 16.94 5.48
N ARG A 80 13.78 17.25 5.20
CA ARG A 80 13.27 18.62 5.26
C ARG A 80 13.32 19.20 6.68
N ALA A 81 12.92 18.43 7.68
CA ALA A 81 13.02 18.82 9.08
C ALA A 81 14.47 19.13 9.48
N TRP A 82 15.41 18.31 9.04
CA TRP A 82 16.83 18.50 9.28
C TRP A 82 17.37 19.78 8.62
N LEU A 83 17.02 20.04 7.36
CA LEU A 83 17.43 21.26 6.66
C LEU A 83 16.89 22.52 7.34
N ASP A 84 15.61 22.52 7.73
CA ASP A 84 15.00 23.67 8.40
C ASP A 84 15.64 23.88 9.81
N PHE A 85 15.98 22.80 10.50
CA PHE A 85 16.68 22.87 11.80
C PHE A 85 18.10 23.42 11.65
N ASP A 86 18.87 22.93 10.69
CA ASP A 86 20.25 23.37 10.43
C ASP A 86 20.28 24.84 10.01
N ALA A 87 19.37 25.25 9.13
CA ALA A 87 19.22 26.63 8.72
C ALA A 87 18.86 27.56 9.91
N ALA A 88 17.91 27.14 10.76
CA ALA A 88 17.49 27.91 11.92
C ALA A 88 18.67 28.14 12.89
N ARG A 89 19.49 27.10 13.14
CA ARG A 89 20.71 27.23 13.97
C ARG A 89 21.70 28.19 13.36
N GLY A 90 21.96 28.09 12.06
CA GLY A 90 22.89 29.01 11.38
C GLY A 90 22.44 30.48 11.46
N PHE A 91 21.14 30.74 11.40
CA PHE A 91 20.57 32.08 11.58
C PHE A 91 20.70 32.54 13.04
N ASP A 92 20.43 31.69 14.03
CA ASP A 92 20.57 32.06 15.44
C ASP A 92 22.02 32.36 15.80
N GLU A 93 23.00 31.64 15.25
CA GLU A 93 24.41 31.92 15.38
C GLU A 93 24.80 33.26 14.77
N LEU A 94 24.25 33.60 13.59
CA LEU A 94 24.54 34.87 12.88
C LEU A 94 23.94 36.07 13.61
N TYR A 95 22.80 35.92 14.29
CA TYR A 95 22.09 36.99 14.98
C TYR A 95 22.18 36.87 16.51
N ALA A 96 23.22 36.18 17.04
CA ALA A 96 23.38 35.93 18.47
C ALA A 96 23.33 37.21 19.34
N ASP A 97 23.89 38.32 18.86
CA ASP A 97 23.88 39.60 19.58
C ASP A 97 22.45 40.16 19.70
N LEU A 98 21.62 40.01 18.68
CA LEU A 98 20.22 40.48 18.69
C LEU A 98 19.37 39.61 19.60
N ILE A 99 19.63 38.31 19.62
CA ILE A 99 18.93 37.35 20.48
C ILE A 99 19.32 37.62 21.95
N ALA A 100 20.58 37.90 22.21
CA ALA A 100 21.04 38.33 23.56
C ALA A 100 20.43 39.65 24.03
N ALA A 101 20.02 40.54 23.09
CA ALA A 101 19.29 41.75 23.35
C ALA A 101 17.77 41.55 23.53
N GLY A 102 17.26 40.29 23.48
CA GLY A 102 15.85 39.96 23.74
C GLY A 102 15.02 39.70 22.46
N ALA A 103 15.64 39.60 21.28
CA ALA A 103 14.94 39.17 20.07
C ALA A 103 14.59 37.69 20.16
N PRO A 104 13.44 37.25 19.61
CA PRO A 104 13.06 35.83 19.59
C PRO A 104 14.01 35.02 18.70
N SER A 105 14.39 33.82 19.15
CA SER A 105 15.17 32.86 18.37
C SER A 105 14.38 32.37 17.15
N ILE A 106 15.05 32.25 16.01
CA ILE A 106 14.44 31.72 14.77
C ILE A 106 14.16 30.22 14.94
N ALA A 107 15.02 29.52 15.71
CA ALA A 107 14.79 28.10 16.02
C ALA A 107 13.48 27.91 16.80
N GLU A 108 13.16 28.79 17.77
CA GLU A 108 11.87 28.72 18.47
C GLU A 108 10.66 29.03 17.54
N ALA A 109 10.79 29.99 16.66
CA ALA A 109 9.74 30.35 15.70
C ALA A 109 9.47 29.21 14.69
N TRP A 110 10.49 28.44 14.34
CA TRP A 110 10.40 27.32 13.38
C TRP A 110 10.12 25.97 14.05
N ALA A 111 10.24 25.85 15.35
CA ALA A 111 10.03 24.62 16.11
C ALA A 111 8.67 23.93 15.78
N PRO A 112 7.52 24.62 15.72
CA PRO A 112 6.24 23.97 15.41
C PRO A 112 6.21 23.39 14.00
N LYS A 113 6.84 24.05 13.02
CA LYS A 113 6.94 23.58 11.65
C LYS A 113 7.82 22.32 11.57
N ILE A 114 8.96 22.33 12.23
CA ILE A 114 9.88 21.20 12.30
C ILE A 114 9.20 20.02 13.00
N ALA A 115 8.53 20.26 14.13
CA ALA A 115 7.77 19.24 14.85
C ALA A 115 6.68 18.59 13.97
N MET A 116 5.99 19.38 13.15
CA MET A 116 5.01 18.88 12.18
C MET A 116 5.64 17.93 11.15
N TYR A 117 6.78 18.29 10.58
CA TYR A 117 7.48 17.41 9.63
C TYR A 117 7.93 16.10 10.29
N VAL A 118 8.44 16.16 11.51
CA VAL A 118 8.82 14.97 12.28
C VAL A 118 7.59 14.10 12.56
N ALA A 119 6.47 14.68 13.00
CA ALA A 119 5.25 13.94 13.28
C ALA A 119 4.70 13.24 12.03
N PHE A 120 4.63 13.92 10.89
CA PHE A 120 4.23 13.30 9.63
C PHE A 120 5.24 12.26 9.14
N GLY A 121 6.55 12.50 9.33
CA GLY A 121 7.59 11.53 9.02
C GLY A 121 7.42 10.23 9.81
N LEU A 122 7.10 10.32 11.10
CA LEU A 122 6.81 9.16 11.95
C LEU A 122 5.54 8.42 11.53
N LEU A 123 4.49 9.15 11.13
CA LEU A 123 3.26 8.55 10.58
C LEU A 123 3.57 7.71 9.33
N TRP A 124 4.32 8.27 8.36
CA TRP A 124 4.71 7.57 7.14
C TRP A 124 5.61 6.36 7.42
N LEU A 125 6.49 6.48 8.41
CA LEU A 125 7.32 5.36 8.87
C LEU A 125 6.46 4.24 9.45
N GLY A 126 5.46 4.57 10.27
CA GLY A 126 4.49 3.60 10.78
C GLY A 126 3.74 2.86 9.67
N LEU A 127 3.27 3.59 8.64
CA LEU A 127 2.63 3.01 7.46
C LEU A 127 3.59 2.11 6.67
N THR A 128 4.87 2.47 6.58
CA THR A 128 5.91 1.63 5.96
C THR A 128 6.04 0.29 6.68
N VAL A 129 6.19 0.32 8.01
CA VAL A 129 6.31 -0.89 8.83
C VAL A 129 5.06 -1.77 8.70
N TRP A 130 3.88 -1.17 8.73
CA TRP A 130 2.62 -1.88 8.54
C TRP A 130 2.53 -2.53 7.15
N GLY A 131 2.88 -1.81 6.08
CA GLY A 131 2.90 -2.30 4.71
C GLY A 131 3.87 -3.47 4.51
N VAL A 132 5.07 -3.39 5.10
CA VAL A 132 6.05 -4.49 5.06
C VAL A 132 5.52 -5.72 5.80
N ARG A 133 4.93 -5.56 6.99
CA ARG A 133 4.31 -6.68 7.72
C ARG A 133 3.20 -7.34 6.92
N ALA A 134 2.32 -6.54 6.31
CA ALA A 134 1.25 -7.04 5.45
C ALA A 134 1.82 -7.85 4.26
N ALA A 135 2.87 -7.35 3.60
CA ALA A 135 3.54 -8.03 2.50
C ALA A 135 4.18 -9.36 2.92
N VAL A 136 4.78 -9.43 4.13
CA VAL A 136 5.33 -10.68 4.70
C VAL A 136 4.22 -11.69 4.98
N CYS A 137 3.09 -11.27 5.55
CA CYS A 137 1.95 -12.14 5.79
C CYS A 137 1.39 -12.71 4.47
N THR A 138 1.23 -11.85 3.45
CA THR A 138 0.77 -12.26 2.11
C THR A 138 1.77 -13.20 1.44
N HIS A 139 3.08 -12.98 1.64
CA HIS A 139 4.13 -13.88 1.13
C HIS A 139 4.05 -15.28 1.75
N ARG A 140 3.79 -15.38 3.07
CA ARG A 140 3.60 -16.67 3.75
C ARG A 140 2.38 -17.40 3.19
N LYS A 141 1.26 -16.70 2.97
CA LYS A 141 0.06 -17.26 2.33
C LYS A 141 0.36 -17.77 0.92
N TRP A 142 1.04 -16.98 0.10
CA TRP A 142 1.44 -17.36 -1.25
C TRP A 142 2.32 -18.62 -1.28
N ARG A 143 3.30 -18.73 -0.36
CA ARG A 143 4.15 -19.93 -0.24
C ARG A 143 3.35 -21.19 0.10
N ARG A 144 2.38 -21.08 1.01
CA ARG A 144 1.50 -22.21 1.36
C ARG A 144 0.69 -22.68 0.16
N LEU A 145 0.03 -21.78 -0.54
CA LEU A 145 -0.76 -22.09 -1.74
C LEU A 145 0.09 -22.75 -2.82
N LYS A 146 1.31 -22.26 -3.03
CA LYS A 146 2.24 -22.85 -4.01
C LYS A 146 2.69 -24.27 -3.61
N ASN A 147 2.92 -24.52 -2.34
CA ASN A 147 3.28 -25.86 -1.88
C ASN A 147 2.10 -26.84 -2.01
N GLU A 148 0.87 -26.40 -1.75
CA GLU A 148 -0.34 -27.20 -1.95
C GLU A 148 -0.54 -27.57 -3.42
N GLN A 149 -0.28 -26.67 -4.36
CA GLN A 149 -0.29 -26.97 -5.80
C GLN A 149 0.68 -28.10 -6.16
N LEU A 150 1.91 -28.08 -5.65
CA LEU A 150 2.95 -29.08 -5.92
C LEU A 150 2.61 -30.47 -5.37
N ILE A 151 1.70 -30.57 -4.41
CA ILE A 151 1.27 -31.86 -3.83
C ILE A 151 0.14 -32.49 -4.67
N HIS A 152 -0.59 -31.69 -5.42
CA HIS A 152 -1.75 -32.12 -6.24
C HIS A 152 -1.41 -32.34 -7.72
N GLU A 153 -0.19 -32.02 -8.17
CA GLU A 153 0.40 -32.40 -9.46
C GLU A 153 1.15 -33.74 -9.36
#